data_acc892466635bc1029962c85a00d3584
#
_entry.id   acc892466635bc1029962c85a00d3584
#
_cell.length_a   1.000
_cell.length_b   1.000
_cell.length_c   1.000
_cell.angle_alpha   90.00
_cell.angle_beta   90.00
_cell.angle_gamma   90.00
#
_symmetry.space_group_name_H-M   'P 1'
#
loop_
_entity.id
_entity.type
_entity.pdbx_description
1 polymer ?
#
loop_
_entity_poly.entity_id
_entity_poly.type
_entity_poly.pdbx_seq_one_letter_code
_entity_poly.pdbx_strand_id
1 'polypeptide(L)'
;MSQWRSLPTGSVAAVAAVTDRDPESSTKRWTRRKEARPQELVAAAMSLFVARGFAATRLEDVAAAAGVPKGTVYLYFANKVELFKAVVQENLLPVLAEGEALIDTFEGSSEALLHEILMGWWEMIGESPVSGLTKLLMAEAGNFPDLAQYYHEAVIQRCDRLFMSILERGMARGEFRETDIDMTTLALVAPMLFLTMWKHSFGPCSHRELDPKAFVAHLVALILHGLLRNPVPGTTVPPPPPLTCQPWRPAPADGTGTGEGNAP
;
A
#
# COMPACT_ATOMS: atom_id res chain seq x y z
N MET A 1 5.58 -21.43 10.45
CA MET A 1 5.28 -21.46 8.99
C MET A 1 4.02 -20.61 8.85
N SER A 2 4.11 -19.52 8.10
CA SER A 2 3.08 -18.50 8.00
C SER A 2 1.78 -19.07 7.42
N GLN A 3 0.64 -18.89 8.11
CA GLN A 3 -0.69 -19.30 7.62
C GLN A 3 -1.07 -18.55 6.33
N TRP A 4 -0.50 -17.38 6.15
CA TRP A 4 -0.63 -16.53 4.97
C TRP A 4 -0.18 -17.23 3.67
N ARG A 5 0.75 -18.19 3.74
CA ARG A 5 1.21 -18.98 2.58
C ARG A 5 0.26 -20.12 2.18
N SER A 6 -0.73 -20.42 2.98
CA SER A 6 -1.67 -21.52 2.74
C SER A 6 -2.93 -21.07 2.00
N LEU A 7 -3.11 -19.78 1.80
CA LEU A 7 -4.23 -19.23 1.03
C LEU A 7 -3.91 -19.30 -0.48
N PRO A 8 -4.88 -19.62 -1.32
CA PRO A 8 -4.67 -19.68 -2.77
C PRO A 8 -4.26 -18.29 -3.27
N THR A 9 -3.00 -18.13 -3.64
CA THR A 9 -2.44 -16.92 -4.21
C THR A 9 -3.16 -16.57 -5.52
N GLY A 10 -4.19 -15.78 -5.42
CA GLY A 10 -4.79 -15.10 -6.55
C GLY A 10 -3.81 -14.09 -7.13
N SER A 11 -3.16 -14.47 -8.21
CA SER A 11 -2.66 -13.56 -9.27
C SER A 11 -1.53 -12.56 -9.03
N VAL A 12 -0.74 -12.61 -7.95
CA VAL A 12 0.47 -11.75 -7.86
C VAL A 12 1.66 -12.33 -8.65
N ALA A 13 1.59 -13.59 -9.09
CA ALA A 13 2.67 -14.31 -9.78
C ALA A 13 2.82 -13.98 -11.28
N ALA A 14 1.99 -13.13 -11.86
CA ALA A 14 1.97 -12.93 -13.33
C ALA A 14 2.99 -11.91 -13.87
N VAL A 15 3.80 -11.26 -13.04
CA VAL A 15 4.70 -10.17 -13.48
C VAL A 15 6.10 -10.66 -13.90
N ALA A 16 6.47 -11.93 -13.66
CA ALA A 16 7.85 -12.40 -13.83
C ALA A 16 8.17 -13.20 -15.10
N ALA A 17 7.26 -13.33 -16.07
CA ALA A 17 7.53 -14.18 -17.25
C ALA A 17 7.20 -13.49 -18.58
N VAL A 18 8.09 -12.62 -19.02
CA VAL A 18 8.17 -12.19 -20.42
C VAL A 18 9.55 -12.51 -20.97
N THR A 19 9.78 -13.76 -21.28
CA THR A 19 10.76 -14.22 -22.30
C THR A 19 10.42 -15.69 -22.63
N ASP A 20 9.72 -15.96 -23.70
CA ASP A 20 10.11 -16.83 -24.79
C ASP A 20 9.01 -16.88 -25.86
N ARG A 21 9.36 -16.69 -27.12
CA ARG A 21 8.44 -16.71 -28.25
C ARG A 21 8.71 -17.94 -29.08
N ASP A 22 7.71 -18.83 -29.15
CA ASP A 22 7.64 -19.89 -30.15
C ASP A 22 6.64 -19.52 -31.25
N PRO A 23 6.96 -19.71 -32.54
CA PRO A 23 6.21 -19.11 -33.66
C PRO A 23 5.08 -19.96 -34.31
N GLU A 24 4.61 -21.05 -33.73
CA GLU A 24 3.57 -21.85 -34.38
C GLU A 24 2.26 -22.00 -33.57
N SER A 25 1.29 -21.12 -33.82
CA SER A 25 -0.16 -21.42 -33.80
C SER A 25 -1.02 -20.14 -33.98
N SER A 26 -1.30 -19.74 -35.25
CA SER A 26 -1.91 -18.45 -35.52
C SER A 26 -3.45 -18.34 -35.35
N THR A 27 -4.18 -19.41 -35.21
CA THR A 27 -5.66 -19.40 -35.17
C THR A 27 -6.28 -19.52 -33.76
N LYS A 28 -5.63 -20.21 -32.82
CA LYS A 28 -6.09 -20.31 -31.41
C LYS A 28 -5.72 -19.07 -30.56
N ARG A 29 -4.84 -18.25 -31.11
CA ARG A 29 -4.23 -17.06 -30.47
C ARG A 29 -5.17 -15.84 -30.43
N TRP A 30 -6.16 -15.75 -31.32
CA TRP A 30 -6.98 -14.55 -31.46
C TRP A 30 -8.12 -14.45 -30.43
N THR A 31 -8.76 -15.53 -30.07
CA THR A 31 -9.84 -15.58 -29.07
C THR A 31 -9.29 -15.40 -27.65
N ARG A 32 -8.16 -16.05 -27.36
CA ARG A 32 -7.47 -15.93 -26.05
C ARG A 32 -6.90 -14.54 -25.78
N ARG A 33 -6.53 -13.78 -26.82
CA ARG A 33 -6.03 -12.40 -26.71
C ARG A 33 -7.08 -11.37 -26.36
N LYS A 34 -8.37 -11.61 -26.61
CA LYS A 34 -9.42 -10.64 -26.31
C LYS A 34 -9.74 -10.54 -24.81
N GLU A 35 -9.63 -11.65 -24.09
CA GLU A 35 -9.92 -11.74 -22.65
C GLU A 35 -8.70 -11.34 -21.77
N ALA A 36 -7.48 -11.53 -22.27
CA ALA A 36 -6.27 -11.18 -21.56
C ALA A 36 -5.85 -9.69 -21.66
N ARG A 37 -6.46 -8.92 -22.54
CA ARG A 37 -6.05 -7.53 -22.87
C ARG A 37 -6.18 -6.53 -21.73
N PRO A 38 -7.23 -6.50 -20.89
CA PRO A 38 -7.30 -5.59 -19.75
C PRO A 38 -6.16 -5.83 -18.77
N GLN A 39 -5.85 -7.08 -18.46
CA GLN A 39 -4.78 -7.47 -17.52
C GLN A 39 -3.38 -7.14 -18.05
N GLU A 40 -3.14 -7.34 -19.37
CA GLU A 40 -1.89 -6.92 -20.01
C GLU A 40 -1.70 -5.40 -19.94
N LEU A 41 -2.77 -4.63 -20.11
CA LEU A 41 -2.77 -3.17 -19.96
C LEU A 41 -2.52 -2.74 -18.51
N VAL A 42 -3.17 -3.39 -17.55
CA VAL A 42 -2.99 -3.11 -16.10
C VAL A 42 -1.55 -3.41 -15.67
N ALA A 43 -0.98 -4.54 -16.10
CA ALA A 43 0.41 -4.91 -15.79
C ALA A 43 1.43 -3.92 -16.42
N ALA A 44 1.21 -3.51 -17.67
CA ALA A 44 2.03 -2.50 -18.33
C ALA A 44 1.91 -1.13 -17.65
N ALA A 45 0.68 -0.74 -17.28
CA ALA A 45 0.42 0.51 -16.58
C ALA A 45 1.11 0.54 -15.21
N MET A 46 1.00 -0.54 -14.43
CA MET A 46 1.67 -0.66 -13.14
C MET A 46 3.18 -0.44 -13.27
N SER A 47 3.82 -1.13 -14.22
CA SER A 47 5.26 -1.00 -14.45
C SER A 47 5.66 0.44 -14.82
N LEU A 48 4.88 1.10 -15.68
CA LEU A 48 5.14 2.48 -16.08
C LEU A 48 4.87 3.49 -14.96
N PHE A 49 3.79 3.30 -14.20
CA PHE A 49 3.48 4.16 -13.07
C PHE A 49 4.57 4.12 -12.00
N VAL A 50 5.05 2.93 -11.67
CA VAL A 50 6.14 2.76 -10.69
C VAL A 50 7.46 3.34 -11.21
N ALA A 51 7.77 3.16 -12.51
CA ALA A 51 9.04 3.58 -13.07
C ALA A 51 9.12 5.08 -13.36
N ARG A 52 8.02 5.71 -13.84
CA ARG A 52 8.01 7.08 -14.36
C ARG A 52 7.12 8.05 -13.59
N GLY A 53 6.28 7.54 -12.67
CA GLY A 53 5.25 8.32 -11.99
C GLY A 53 3.94 8.40 -12.77
N PHE A 54 2.89 8.84 -12.07
CA PHE A 54 1.56 8.96 -12.66
C PHE A 54 1.49 10.09 -13.69
N ALA A 55 2.05 11.28 -13.36
CA ALA A 55 2.00 12.45 -14.23
C ALA A 55 2.64 12.18 -15.61
N ALA A 56 3.84 11.60 -15.63
CA ALA A 56 4.64 11.39 -16.85
C ALA A 56 4.16 10.21 -17.72
N THR A 57 3.31 9.32 -17.18
CA THR A 57 2.79 8.16 -17.94
C THR A 57 1.60 8.57 -18.79
N ARG A 58 1.62 8.19 -20.07
CA ARG A 58 0.51 8.39 -21.01
C ARG A 58 -0.16 7.07 -21.36
N LEU A 59 -1.44 7.08 -21.71
CA LEU A 59 -2.18 5.87 -22.12
C LEU A 59 -1.56 5.24 -23.38
N GLU A 60 -0.99 6.05 -24.26
CA GLU A 60 -0.28 5.58 -25.44
C GLU A 60 0.98 4.78 -25.11
N ASP A 61 1.71 5.20 -24.06
CA ASP A 61 2.90 4.47 -23.60
C ASP A 61 2.51 3.12 -23.04
N VAL A 62 1.37 3.06 -22.34
CA VAL A 62 0.81 1.80 -21.81
C VAL A 62 0.42 0.86 -22.94
N ALA A 63 -0.26 1.37 -23.97
CA ALA A 63 -0.61 0.59 -25.15
C ALA A 63 0.63 0.02 -25.85
N ALA A 64 1.66 0.86 -26.03
CA ALA A 64 2.92 0.45 -26.63
C ALA A 64 3.65 -0.62 -25.78
N ALA A 65 3.70 -0.45 -24.47
CA ALA A 65 4.31 -1.41 -23.55
C ALA A 65 3.56 -2.75 -23.50
N ALA A 66 2.22 -2.72 -23.61
CA ALA A 66 1.39 -3.91 -23.71
C ALA A 66 1.40 -4.55 -25.11
N GLY A 67 2.05 -3.94 -26.10
CA GLY A 67 2.12 -4.44 -27.48
C GLY A 67 0.75 -4.43 -28.21
N VAL A 68 -0.10 -3.44 -27.88
CA VAL A 68 -1.44 -3.29 -28.48
C VAL A 68 -1.58 -1.94 -29.21
N PRO A 69 -2.49 -1.82 -30.17
CA PRO A 69 -2.77 -0.52 -30.81
C PRO A 69 -3.25 0.52 -29.80
N LYS A 70 -2.87 1.80 -30.00
CA LYS A 70 -3.27 2.94 -29.16
C LYS A 70 -4.78 2.97 -28.84
N GLY A 71 -5.63 2.74 -29.83
CA GLY A 71 -7.09 2.72 -29.65
C GLY A 71 -7.59 1.62 -28.72
N THR A 72 -6.79 0.56 -28.48
CA THR A 72 -7.20 -0.56 -27.64
C THR A 72 -7.32 -0.16 -26.17
N VAL A 73 -6.43 0.69 -25.65
CA VAL A 73 -6.49 1.11 -24.24
C VAL A 73 -7.77 1.90 -23.95
N TYR A 74 -8.20 2.75 -24.88
CA TYR A 74 -9.41 3.56 -24.75
C TYR A 74 -10.72 2.76 -24.83
N LEU A 75 -10.68 1.51 -25.30
CA LEU A 75 -11.84 0.59 -25.26
C LEU A 75 -12.11 0.08 -23.83
N TYR A 76 -11.09 0.03 -22.97
CA TYR A 76 -11.19 -0.53 -21.63
C TYR A 76 -11.15 0.55 -20.54
N PHE A 77 -10.43 1.63 -20.77
CA PHE A 77 -10.20 2.68 -19.76
C PHE A 77 -10.46 4.07 -20.36
N ALA A 78 -11.44 4.75 -19.81
CA ALA A 78 -11.85 6.08 -20.31
C ALA A 78 -10.73 7.12 -20.15
N ASN A 79 -9.90 6.98 -19.12
CA ASN A 79 -8.80 7.88 -18.83
C ASN A 79 -7.73 7.19 -17.97
N LYS A 80 -6.64 7.91 -17.68
CA LYS A 80 -5.52 7.42 -16.88
C LYS A 80 -5.90 7.12 -15.42
N VAL A 81 -6.86 7.85 -14.86
CA VAL A 81 -7.35 7.63 -13.50
C VAL A 81 -8.07 6.30 -13.40
N GLU A 82 -8.94 5.97 -14.36
CA GLU A 82 -9.64 4.68 -14.40
C GLU A 82 -8.67 3.50 -14.58
N LEU A 83 -7.65 3.67 -15.38
CA LEU A 83 -6.57 2.67 -15.50
C LEU A 83 -5.81 2.49 -14.19
N PHE A 84 -5.52 3.58 -13.46
CA PHE A 84 -4.87 3.50 -12.15
C PHE A 84 -5.76 2.81 -11.13
N LYS A 85 -7.06 3.12 -11.09
CA LYS A 85 -8.02 2.41 -10.24
C LYS A 85 -8.00 0.90 -10.50
N ALA A 86 -7.97 0.49 -11.76
CA ALA A 86 -7.86 -0.92 -12.11
C ALA A 86 -6.54 -1.54 -11.63
N VAL A 87 -5.41 -0.80 -11.71
CA VAL A 87 -4.12 -1.25 -11.15
C VAL A 87 -4.24 -1.51 -9.64
N VAL A 88 -4.86 -0.60 -8.89
CA VAL A 88 -5.09 -0.77 -7.45
C VAL A 88 -6.02 -1.96 -7.18
N GLN A 89 -7.11 -2.07 -7.93
CA GLN A 89 -8.10 -3.15 -7.78
C GLN A 89 -7.51 -4.54 -8.03
N GLU A 90 -6.65 -4.68 -9.02
CA GLU A 90 -6.06 -5.98 -9.35
C GLU A 90 -4.86 -6.36 -8.48
N ASN A 91 -4.13 -5.39 -7.92
CA ASN A 91 -2.87 -5.67 -7.23
C ASN A 91 -2.91 -5.45 -5.71
N LEU A 92 -3.69 -4.49 -5.20
CA LEU A 92 -3.73 -4.17 -3.78
C LEU A 92 -4.97 -4.70 -3.07
N LEU A 93 -6.15 -4.55 -3.67
CA LEU A 93 -7.39 -4.92 -2.99
C LEU A 93 -7.50 -6.42 -2.67
N PRO A 94 -7.02 -7.36 -3.50
CA PRO A 94 -7.01 -8.78 -3.14
C PRO A 94 -6.17 -9.06 -1.88
N VAL A 95 -5.01 -8.43 -1.75
CA VAL A 95 -4.13 -8.62 -0.58
C VAL A 95 -4.80 -8.10 0.70
N LEU A 96 -5.51 -6.96 0.62
CA LEU A 96 -6.29 -6.45 1.75
C LEU A 96 -7.42 -7.40 2.14
N ALA A 97 -8.14 -7.94 1.14
CA ALA A 97 -9.22 -8.89 1.38
C ALA A 97 -8.71 -10.19 2.04
N GLU A 98 -7.53 -10.67 1.66
CA GLU A 98 -6.90 -11.82 2.31
C GLU A 98 -6.54 -11.52 3.77
N GLY A 99 -6.02 -10.31 4.06
CA GLY A 99 -5.74 -9.88 5.43
C GLY A 99 -7.00 -9.77 6.29
N GLU A 100 -8.08 -9.20 5.75
CA GLU A 100 -9.37 -9.12 6.41
C GLU A 100 -9.94 -10.52 6.72
N ALA A 101 -9.91 -11.45 5.76
CA ALA A 101 -10.37 -12.82 5.95
C ALA A 101 -9.53 -13.60 6.98
N LEU A 102 -8.23 -13.30 7.06
CA LEU A 102 -7.36 -13.91 8.07
C LEU A 102 -7.78 -13.51 9.48
N ILE A 103 -8.14 -12.24 9.72
CA ILE A 103 -8.59 -11.78 11.05
C ILE A 103 -9.80 -12.57 11.54
N ASP A 104 -10.77 -12.78 10.65
CA ASP A 104 -12.03 -13.46 10.99
C ASP A 104 -11.83 -14.94 11.36
N THR A 105 -10.81 -15.57 10.78
CA THR A 105 -10.56 -17.02 10.93
C THR A 105 -9.41 -17.37 11.88
N PHE A 106 -8.67 -16.37 12.38
CA PHE A 106 -7.47 -16.62 13.16
C PHE A 106 -7.76 -17.05 14.59
N GLU A 107 -7.36 -18.28 14.96
CA GLU A 107 -7.61 -18.85 16.30
C GLU A 107 -6.52 -18.52 17.34
N GLY A 108 -5.35 -18.02 16.89
CA GLY A 108 -4.21 -17.69 17.76
C GLY A 108 -4.41 -16.44 18.63
N SER A 109 -3.34 -16.05 19.33
CA SER A 109 -3.31 -14.78 20.08
C SER A 109 -3.33 -13.57 19.17
N SER A 110 -3.77 -12.41 19.66
CA SER A 110 -3.73 -11.15 18.89
C SER A 110 -2.30 -10.69 18.64
N GLU A 111 -1.35 -11.07 19.50
CA GLU A 111 0.09 -10.92 19.27
C GLU A 111 0.54 -11.66 18.00
N ALA A 112 0.20 -12.96 17.92
CA ALA A 112 0.54 -13.79 16.76
C ALA A 112 -0.13 -13.28 15.48
N LEU A 113 -1.38 -12.83 15.57
CA LEU A 113 -2.11 -12.25 14.45
C LEU A 113 -1.45 -10.95 13.96
N LEU A 114 -1.09 -10.04 14.85
CA LEU A 114 -0.41 -8.78 14.49
C LEU A 114 0.94 -9.05 13.80
N HIS A 115 1.70 -10.01 14.35
CA HIS A 115 2.96 -10.44 13.73
C HIS A 115 2.73 -10.99 12.31
N GLU A 116 1.75 -11.88 12.14
CA GLU A 116 1.42 -12.50 10.87
C GLU A 116 1.01 -11.45 9.82
N ILE A 117 0.16 -10.49 10.19
CA ILE A 117 -0.30 -9.43 9.29
C ILE A 117 0.86 -8.50 8.86
N LEU A 118 1.71 -8.06 9.78
CA LEU A 118 2.82 -7.17 9.46
C LEU A 118 3.88 -7.86 8.59
N MET A 119 4.23 -9.12 8.91
CA MET A 119 5.18 -9.89 8.10
C MET A 119 4.59 -10.23 6.73
N GLY A 120 3.34 -10.67 6.68
CA GLY A 120 2.64 -10.97 5.43
C GLY A 120 2.46 -9.75 4.54
N TRP A 121 2.15 -8.58 5.12
CA TRP A 121 2.12 -7.33 4.37
C TRP A 121 3.47 -7.04 3.71
N TRP A 122 4.57 -7.22 4.44
CA TRP A 122 5.89 -7.02 3.86
C TRP A 122 6.18 -8.02 2.73
N GLU A 123 5.90 -9.30 2.93
CA GLU A 123 6.13 -10.34 1.93
C GLU A 123 5.30 -10.11 0.65
N MET A 124 4.03 -9.75 0.79
CA MET A 124 3.12 -9.62 -0.36
C MET A 124 3.17 -8.26 -1.05
N ILE A 125 3.32 -7.18 -0.30
CA ILE A 125 3.34 -5.81 -0.82
C ILE A 125 4.75 -5.25 -0.81
N GLY A 126 5.41 -5.24 0.33
CA GLY A 126 6.71 -4.61 0.52
C GLY A 126 7.80 -5.14 -0.42
N GLU A 127 7.89 -6.45 -0.60
CA GLU A 127 8.86 -7.10 -1.51
C GLU A 127 8.46 -6.99 -2.98
N SER A 128 7.18 -6.83 -3.27
CA SER A 128 6.66 -6.77 -4.63
C SER A 128 6.81 -5.39 -5.28
N PRO A 129 6.67 -5.28 -6.61
CA PRO A 129 6.60 -4.00 -7.30
C PRO A 129 5.42 -3.13 -6.87
N VAL A 130 4.37 -3.73 -6.28
CA VAL A 130 3.16 -3.05 -5.80
C VAL A 130 3.48 -1.96 -4.78
N SER A 131 4.53 -2.17 -3.95
CA SER A 131 5.00 -1.17 -2.99
C SER A 131 5.37 0.17 -3.64
N GLY A 132 5.74 0.18 -4.92
CA GLY A 132 6.00 1.40 -5.68
C GLY A 132 4.75 2.27 -5.89
N LEU A 133 3.54 1.69 -5.86
CA LEU A 133 2.28 2.45 -5.94
C LEU A 133 2.10 3.34 -4.70
N THR A 134 2.44 2.84 -3.52
CA THR A 134 2.38 3.63 -2.27
C THR A 134 3.29 4.86 -2.35
N LYS A 135 4.54 4.68 -2.80
CA LYS A 135 5.44 5.81 -3.03
C LYS A 135 4.87 6.81 -4.03
N LEU A 136 4.35 6.30 -5.14
CA LEU A 136 3.77 7.13 -6.20
C LEU A 136 2.63 7.98 -5.65
N LEU A 137 1.71 7.37 -4.92
CA LEU A 137 0.57 8.08 -4.33
C LEU A 137 1.01 9.17 -3.35
N MET A 138 1.96 8.87 -2.47
CA MET A 138 2.48 9.86 -1.53
C MET A 138 3.13 11.06 -2.23
N ALA A 139 3.75 10.84 -3.39
CA ALA A 139 4.36 11.91 -4.18
C ALA A 139 3.35 12.72 -5.00
N GLU A 140 2.27 12.10 -5.48
CA GLU A 140 1.35 12.68 -6.46
C GLU A 140 -0.01 13.10 -5.87
N ALA A 141 -0.32 12.73 -4.62
CA ALA A 141 -1.61 12.98 -4.00
C ALA A 141 -2.03 14.46 -4.02
N GLY A 142 -1.09 15.37 -3.81
CA GLY A 142 -1.34 16.81 -3.87
C GLY A 142 -1.66 17.33 -5.28
N ASN A 143 -1.17 16.65 -6.32
CA ASN A 143 -1.38 17.04 -7.72
C ASN A 143 -2.65 16.41 -8.31
N PHE A 144 -3.11 15.28 -7.76
CA PHE A 144 -4.26 14.50 -8.25
C PHE A 144 -5.22 14.15 -7.11
N PRO A 145 -6.06 15.10 -6.65
CA PRO A 145 -6.96 14.92 -5.51
C PRO A 145 -7.94 13.75 -5.69
N ASP A 146 -8.49 13.56 -6.89
CA ASP A 146 -9.43 12.45 -7.18
C ASP A 146 -8.76 11.09 -7.00
N LEU A 147 -7.47 11.00 -7.39
CA LEU A 147 -6.68 9.80 -7.23
C LEU A 147 -6.38 9.52 -5.75
N ALA A 148 -6.03 10.58 -5.02
CA ALA A 148 -5.76 10.53 -3.59
C ALA A 148 -7.01 10.11 -2.81
N GLN A 149 -8.16 10.68 -3.13
CA GLN A 149 -9.44 10.33 -2.51
C GLN A 149 -9.80 8.87 -2.75
N TYR A 150 -9.73 8.41 -4.01
CA TYR A 150 -9.99 7.01 -4.32
C TYR A 150 -9.07 6.05 -3.52
N TYR A 151 -7.78 6.34 -3.47
CA TYR A 151 -6.83 5.49 -2.75
C TYR A 151 -7.08 5.53 -1.23
N HIS A 152 -7.41 6.69 -0.70
CA HIS A 152 -7.79 6.83 0.70
C HIS A 152 -8.99 5.94 1.05
N GLU A 153 -10.05 6.00 0.25
CA GLU A 153 -11.26 5.22 0.49
C GLU A 153 -11.06 3.71 0.25
N ALA A 154 -10.41 3.36 -0.85
CA ALA A 154 -10.27 1.97 -1.25
C ALA A 154 -9.16 1.20 -0.52
N VAL A 155 -8.09 1.89 -0.08
CA VAL A 155 -6.90 1.25 0.49
C VAL A 155 -6.67 1.68 1.93
N ILE A 156 -6.48 3.00 2.19
CA ILE A 156 -6.06 3.48 3.50
C ILE A 156 -7.07 3.14 4.57
N GLN A 157 -8.34 3.49 4.37
CA GLN A 157 -9.40 3.20 5.34
C GLN A 157 -9.58 1.70 5.61
N ARG A 158 -9.30 0.84 4.64
CA ARG A 158 -9.37 -0.62 4.85
C ARG A 158 -8.18 -1.12 5.67
N CYS A 159 -6.97 -0.62 5.38
CA CYS A 159 -5.79 -0.89 6.21
C CYS A 159 -6.01 -0.45 7.66
N ASP A 160 -6.53 0.76 7.88
CA ASP A 160 -6.78 1.29 9.22
C ASP A 160 -7.76 0.37 9.97
N ARG A 161 -8.91 0.04 9.36
CA ARG A 161 -9.89 -0.88 9.98
C ARG A 161 -9.30 -2.24 10.31
N LEU A 162 -8.43 -2.77 9.45
CA LEU A 162 -7.77 -4.04 9.68
C LEU A 162 -6.91 -3.99 10.96
N PHE A 163 -6.06 -2.97 11.12
CA PHE A 163 -5.23 -2.84 12.32
C PHE A 163 -6.05 -2.50 13.56
N MET A 164 -7.05 -1.63 13.45
CA MET A 164 -7.96 -1.31 14.56
C MET A 164 -8.64 -2.55 15.10
N SER A 165 -9.17 -3.43 14.23
CA SER A 165 -9.84 -4.65 14.65
C SER A 165 -8.90 -5.63 15.40
N ILE A 166 -7.63 -5.69 15.01
CA ILE A 166 -6.62 -6.51 15.73
C ILE A 166 -6.34 -5.91 17.12
N LEU A 167 -6.23 -4.59 17.22
CA LEU A 167 -6.00 -3.91 18.50
C LEU A 167 -7.20 -4.07 19.44
N GLU A 168 -8.42 -3.85 18.93
CA GLU A 168 -9.67 -4.05 19.68
C GLU A 168 -9.79 -5.49 20.18
N ARG A 169 -9.52 -6.48 19.32
CA ARG A 169 -9.50 -7.88 19.69
C ARG A 169 -8.51 -8.15 20.81
N GLY A 170 -7.30 -7.62 20.72
CA GLY A 170 -6.25 -7.83 21.70
C GLY A 170 -6.59 -7.20 23.06
N MET A 171 -7.19 -6.01 23.08
CA MET A 171 -7.68 -5.35 24.29
C MET A 171 -8.88 -6.12 24.90
N ALA A 172 -9.85 -6.51 24.09
CA ALA A 172 -11.01 -7.26 24.55
C ALA A 172 -10.65 -8.63 25.19
N ARG A 173 -9.58 -9.26 24.68
CA ARG A 173 -9.05 -10.53 25.22
C ARG A 173 -8.08 -10.32 26.39
N GLY A 174 -7.77 -9.07 26.75
CA GLY A 174 -6.79 -8.74 27.79
C GLY A 174 -5.34 -9.09 27.43
N GLU A 175 -5.06 -9.35 26.16
CA GLU A 175 -3.73 -9.64 25.62
C GLU A 175 -2.92 -8.34 25.42
N PHE A 176 -3.60 -7.26 25.02
CA PHE A 176 -3.04 -5.92 24.90
C PHE A 176 -3.51 -5.01 26.03
N ARG A 177 -2.67 -4.05 26.40
CA ARG A 177 -3.08 -2.97 27.29
C ARG A 177 -4.04 -2.03 26.58
N GLU A 178 -4.86 -1.32 27.33
CA GLU A 178 -5.64 -0.23 26.78
C GLU A 178 -4.72 0.83 26.16
N THR A 179 -5.06 1.27 24.98
CA THR A 179 -4.31 2.26 24.21
C THR A 179 -5.25 3.07 23.33
N ASP A 180 -4.79 4.23 22.87
CA ASP A 180 -5.45 4.98 21.82
C ASP A 180 -5.31 4.20 20.50
N ILE A 181 -6.44 3.71 19.96
CA ILE A 181 -6.47 2.83 18.79
C ILE A 181 -5.99 3.58 17.55
N ASP A 182 -6.43 4.82 17.34
CA ASP A 182 -6.10 5.61 16.16
C ASP A 182 -4.59 5.90 16.13
N MET A 183 -4.04 6.37 17.24
CA MET A 183 -2.62 6.68 17.34
C MET A 183 -1.75 5.43 17.26
N THR A 184 -2.21 4.32 17.84
CA THR A 184 -1.48 3.06 17.77
C THR A 184 -1.50 2.49 16.36
N THR A 185 -2.62 2.57 15.66
CA THR A 185 -2.73 2.19 14.24
C THR A 185 -1.76 2.98 13.39
N LEU A 186 -1.71 4.31 13.57
CA LEU A 186 -0.76 5.16 12.85
C LEU A 186 0.70 4.78 13.16
N ALA A 187 1.01 4.49 14.43
CA ALA A 187 2.36 4.07 14.84
C ALA A 187 2.76 2.70 14.28
N LEU A 188 1.79 1.80 14.03
CA LEU A 188 2.01 0.53 13.36
C LEU A 188 2.32 0.70 11.87
N VAL A 189 1.55 1.55 11.19
CA VAL A 189 1.60 1.72 9.73
C VAL A 189 2.77 2.60 9.29
N ALA A 190 3.06 3.68 10.02
CA ALA A 190 4.07 4.67 9.60
C ALA A 190 5.47 4.09 9.35
N PRO A 191 6.05 3.21 10.18
CA PRO A 191 7.35 2.61 9.91
C PRO A 191 7.36 1.71 8.67
N MET A 192 6.24 1.03 8.37
CA MET A 192 6.08 0.19 7.18
C MET A 192 6.06 1.03 5.91
N LEU A 193 5.35 2.17 5.95
CA LEU A 193 5.35 3.15 4.86
C LEU A 193 6.76 3.75 4.67
N PHE A 194 7.43 4.10 5.77
CA PHE A 194 8.81 4.59 5.71
C PHE A 194 9.75 3.59 5.04
N LEU A 195 9.66 2.31 5.41
CA LEU A 195 10.48 1.25 4.81
C LEU A 195 10.22 1.13 3.29
N THR A 196 8.96 1.23 2.88
CA THR A 196 8.55 1.26 1.47
C THR A 196 9.13 2.49 0.74
N MET A 197 9.01 3.67 1.35
CA MET A 197 9.57 4.90 0.79
C MET A 197 11.09 4.82 0.68
N TRP A 198 11.76 4.30 1.70
CA TRP A 198 13.21 4.08 1.70
C TRP A 198 13.64 3.17 0.55
N LYS A 199 12.99 2.01 0.41
CA LYS A 199 13.27 1.03 -0.67
C LYS A 199 13.26 1.68 -2.06
N HIS A 200 12.27 2.52 -2.34
CA HIS A 200 12.05 3.10 -3.67
C HIS A 200 12.71 4.46 -3.89
N SER A 201 13.28 5.08 -2.85
CA SER A 201 13.87 6.42 -2.96
C SER A 201 15.36 6.41 -2.65
N PHE A 202 15.72 6.14 -1.40
CA PHE A 202 17.10 6.27 -0.92
C PHE A 202 17.87 4.94 -0.88
N GLY A 203 17.17 3.81 -0.84
CA GLY A 203 17.78 2.48 -0.80
C GLY A 203 18.84 2.27 -1.87
N PRO A 204 18.57 2.60 -3.16
CA PRO A 204 19.56 2.45 -4.24
C PRO A 204 20.83 3.30 -4.07
N CYS A 205 20.77 4.40 -3.33
CA CYS A 205 21.87 5.32 -3.10
C CYS A 205 22.52 5.16 -1.70
N SER A 206 21.96 4.28 -0.87
CA SER A 206 22.40 4.10 0.51
C SER A 206 23.56 3.13 0.60
N HIS A 207 24.61 3.50 1.32
CA HIS A 207 25.68 2.59 1.74
C HIS A 207 25.26 1.70 2.93
N ARG A 208 24.10 1.95 3.54
CA ARG A 208 23.55 1.15 4.62
C ARG A 208 22.75 0.00 4.02
N GLU A 209 23.25 -1.20 4.14
CA GLU A 209 22.48 -2.40 3.88
C GLU A 209 21.42 -2.55 4.98
N LEU A 210 20.18 -2.25 4.63
CA LEU A 210 19.03 -2.48 5.48
C LEU A 210 18.36 -3.76 5.01
N ASP A 211 18.39 -4.81 5.86
CA ASP A 211 17.55 -5.98 5.65
C ASP A 211 16.10 -5.65 6.05
N PRO A 212 15.18 -5.58 5.08
CA PRO A 212 13.80 -5.19 5.38
C PRO A 212 13.08 -6.18 6.29
N LYS A 213 13.34 -7.49 6.15
CA LYS A 213 12.70 -8.50 6.99
C LYS A 213 13.17 -8.42 8.44
N ALA A 214 14.48 -8.24 8.62
CA ALA A 214 15.05 -8.03 9.95
C ALA A 214 14.51 -6.73 10.59
N PHE A 215 14.32 -5.66 9.80
CA PHE A 215 13.71 -4.43 10.27
C PHE A 215 12.26 -4.65 10.71
N VAL A 216 11.43 -5.31 9.88
CA VAL A 216 10.04 -5.59 10.22
C VAL A 216 9.93 -6.47 11.46
N ALA A 217 10.74 -7.53 11.56
CA ALA A 217 10.77 -8.39 12.75
C ALA A 217 11.16 -7.60 14.03
N HIS A 218 12.14 -6.71 13.93
CA HIS A 218 12.54 -5.84 15.04
C HIS A 218 11.43 -4.84 15.41
N LEU A 219 10.78 -4.22 14.41
CA LEU A 219 9.65 -3.33 14.61
C LEU A 219 8.50 -4.01 15.33
N VAL A 220 8.12 -5.21 14.87
CA VAL A 220 7.08 -6.02 15.50
C VAL A 220 7.42 -6.30 16.97
N ALA A 221 8.66 -6.72 17.25
CA ALA A 221 9.10 -6.96 18.62
C ALA A 221 8.99 -5.70 19.48
N LEU A 222 9.43 -4.53 18.99
CA LEU A 222 9.32 -3.25 19.72
C LEU A 222 7.87 -2.89 20.03
N ILE A 223 6.98 -3.01 19.04
CA ILE A 223 5.57 -2.66 19.17
C ILE A 223 4.89 -3.60 20.16
N LEU A 224 5.12 -4.90 20.02
CA LEU A 224 4.54 -5.90 20.93
C LEU A 224 4.98 -5.68 22.37
N HIS A 225 6.25 -5.37 22.63
CA HIS A 225 6.70 -5.01 23.98
C HIS A 225 6.00 -3.77 24.53
N GLY A 226 5.63 -2.82 23.66
CA GLY A 226 4.83 -1.65 24.02
C GLY A 226 3.34 -1.93 24.25
N LEU A 227 2.77 -2.93 23.58
CA LEU A 227 1.34 -3.26 23.62
C LEU A 227 1.02 -4.34 24.65
N LEU A 228 1.90 -5.33 24.84
CA LEU A 228 1.66 -6.44 25.77
C LEU A 228 1.44 -5.91 27.18
N ARG A 229 0.44 -6.48 27.86
CA ARG A 229 0.15 -6.21 29.26
C ARG A 229 1.17 -6.91 30.15
N ASN A 230 2.39 -6.40 30.18
CA ASN A 230 3.36 -6.82 31.17
C ASN A 230 3.08 -6.07 32.47
N PRO A 231 2.84 -6.75 33.58
CA PRO A 231 2.88 -6.12 34.88
C PRO A 231 4.37 -5.84 35.23
N VAL A 232 4.94 -4.77 34.68
CA VAL A 232 6.18 -4.24 35.22
C VAL A 232 5.80 -3.55 36.53
N PRO A 233 6.21 -4.09 37.69
CA PRO A 233 5.84 -3.49 38.96
C PRO A 233 6.41 -2.07 38.99
N GLY A 234 5.53 -1.07 39.13
CA GLY A 234 5.91 0.31 39.39
C GLY A 234 5.97 1.26 38.19
N THR A 235 5.65 0.83 36.97
CA THR A 235 5.59 1.76 35.84
C THR A 235 4.16 2.21 35.60
N THR A 236 3.71 3.28 36.23
CA THR A 236 2.52 4.02 35.82
C THR A 236 2.93 4.91 34.63
N VAL A 237 2.62 4.48 33.40
CA VAL A 237 2.67 5.37 32.26
C VAL A 237 1.51 6.36 32.43
N PRO A 238 1.74 7.67 32.53
CA PRO A 238 0.65 8.63 32.59
C PRO A 238 -0.20 8.48 31.31
N PRO A 239 -1.54 8.62 31.40
CA PRO A 239 -2.38 8.62 30.23
C PRO A 239 -1.86 9.71 29.26
N PRO A 240 -1.81 9.43 27.97
CA PRO A 240 -1.44 10.45 26.99
C PRO A 240 -2.39 11.65 27.14
N PRO A 241 -1.89 12.87 26.96
CA PRO A 241 -2.76 14.05 26.98
C PRO A 241 -3.85 13.87 25.92
N PRO A 242 -5.07 14.35 26.17
CA PRO A 242 -6.14 14.24 25.18
C PRO A 242 -5.68 14.93 23.89
N LEU A 243 -5.55 14.13 22.84
CA LEU A 243 -5.16 14.61 21.54
C LEU A 243 -6.33 15.36 20.94
N THR A 244 -6.29 16.69 21.00
CA THR A 244 -7.12 17.51 20.13
C THR A 244 -6.54 17.44 18.73
N CYS A 245 -6.85 16.38 18.00
CA CYS A 245 -6.56 16.29 16.58
C CYS A 245 -7.41 17.37 15.89
N GLN A 246 -6.83 18.54 15.70
CA GLN A 246 -7.37 19.43 14.68
C GLN A 246 -7.01 18.80 13.33
N PRO A 247 -8.00 18.57 12.44
CA PRO A 247 -7.69 18.10 11.10
C PRO A 247 -6.66 19.06 10.49
N TRP A 248 -5.58 18.51 9.97
CA TRP A 248 -4.57 19.30 9.26
C TRP A 248 -5.28 20.11 8.16
N ARG A 249 -5.27 21.42 8.29
CA ARG A 249 -5.73 22.33 7.25
C ARG A 249 -4.51 22.76 6.48
N PRO A 250 -4.48 22.57 5.14
CA PRO A 250 -3.44 23.21 4.34
C PRO A 250 -3.47 24.70 4.62
N ALA A 251 -2.29 25.29 4.73
CA ALA A 251 -2.19 26.75 4.83
C ALA A 251 -2.98 27.38 3.67
N PRO A 252 -3.78 28.44 3.92
CA PRO A 252 -4.44 29.12 2.83
C PRO A 252 -3.38 29.50 1.80
N ALA A 253 -3.65 29.25 0.53
CA ALA A 253 -2.80 29.71 -0.56
C ALA A 253 -2.88 31.26 -0.55
N ASP A 254 -1.98 31.89 0.18
CA ASP A 254 -1.89 33.34 0.26
C ASP A 254 -1.34 33.89 -1.06
N GLY A 255 -2.25 34.00 -1.99
CA GLY A 255 -2.07 34.72 -3.25
C GLY A 255 -2.75 36.08 -3.21
N THR A 256 -2.44 36.94 -2.24
CA THR A 256 -2.70 38.39 -2.35
C THR A 256 -1.69 39.14 -1.51
N GLY A 257 -0.48 39.27 -2.05
CA GLY A 257 0.42 40.34 -1.64
C GLY A 257 -0.12 41.69 -2.16
N THR A 258 -0.99 42.32 -1.41
CA THR A 258 -1.21 43.76 -1.58
C THR A 258 -0.06 44.48 -0.94
N GLY A 259 0.87 44.92 -1.80
CA GLY A 259 1.90 45.87 -1.41
C GLY A 259 1.25 47.18 -0.98
N GLU A 260 1.27 47.48 0.31
CA GLU A 260 1.18 48.84 0.78
C GLU A 260 2.58 49.37 1.03
N GLY A 261 2.96 50.24 0.12
CA GLY A 261 4.17 51.02 0.20
C GLY A 261 4.09 51.98 1.38
N ASN A 262 5.14 51.94 2.19
CA ASN A 262 5.43 53.03 3.15
C ASN A 262 6.65 53.76 2.62
N ALA A 263 6.44 54.99 2.19
CA ALA A 263 7.46 56.05 2.02
C ALA A 263 6.86 57.35 2.58
N PRO A 264 7.70 58.33 2.93
CA PRO A 264 8.98 58.34 3.61
C PRO A 264 8.90 58.80 5.07
#